data_27bf416271e54ba852993519202d6a03
#
_entry.id   27bf416271e54ba852993519202d6a03
#
_cell.length_a   1.000
_cell.length_b   1.000
_cell.length_c   1.000
_cell.angle_alpha   90.00
_cell.angle_beta   90.00
_cell.angle_gamma   90.00
#
_symmetry.space_group_name_H-M   'P 1'
#
loop_
_entity.id
_entity.type
_entity.pdbx_description
1 polymer ?
#
loop_
_entity_poly.entity_id
_entity_poly.type
_entity_poly.pdbx_seq_one_letter_code
_entity_poly.pdbx_strand_id
1 'polypeptide(L)'
;MKFDANKLSEFQNLDSLESESFTDDEIKKIHAQAETRSDRRRALAEDVSKEIAAYMAREGIGYNELTRRLNVSPATTSKLLKGSGNITLETISQIAELLGKTPHLSFL
;
A
#
# COMPACT_ATOMS: atom_id res chain seq x y z
N MET A 1 -8.67 29.09 -3.59
CA MET A 1 -8.90 29.05 -2.13
C MET A 1 -7.73 29.72 -1.42
N LYS A 2 -7.98 30.79 -0.69
CA LYS A 2 -6.93 31.46 0.03
C LYS A 2 -6.57 30.66 1.27
N PHE A 3 -5.28 30.40 1.43
CA PHE A 3 -4.77 29.77 2.62
C PHE A 3 -4.84 30.77 3.78
N ASP A 4 -5.58 30.42 4.82
CA ASP A 4 -5.73 31.28 5.99
C ASP A 4 -4.61 30.99 7.00
N ALA A 5 -3.83 32.00 7.36
CA ALA A 5 -2.75 31.86 8.34
C ALA A 5 -3.26 31.44 9.73
N ASN A 6 -4.50 31.78 10.07
CA ASN A 6 -5.13 31.36 11.32
C ASN A 6 -5.41 29.85 11.33
N LYS A 7 -5.78 29.28 10.16
CA LYS A 7 -5.94 27.83 10.04
C LYS A 7 -4.62 27.08 10.18
N LEU A 8 -3.54 27.64 9.64
CA LEU A 8 -2.21 27.04 9.79
C LEU A 8 -1.79 27.01 11.28
N SER A 9 -2.06 28.09 11.99
CA SER A 9 -1.81 28.17 13.43
C SER A 9 -2.64 27.16 14.22
N GLU A 10 -3.91 26.98 13.84
CA GLU A 10 -4.78 25.96 14.44
C GLU A 10 -4.25 24.55 14.22
N PHE A 11 -3.75 24.23 13.02
CA PHE A 11 -3.15 22.92 12.73
C PHE A 11 -1.90 22.66 13.58
N GLN A 12 -1.06 23.65 13.76
CA GLN A 12 0.13 23.51 14.60
C GLN A 12 -0.23 23.34 16.08
N ASN A 13 -1.25 24.02 16.55
CA ASN A 13 -1.75 23.88 17.90
C ASN A 13 -2.47 22.54 18.12
N LEU A 14 -3.13 22.00 17.08
CA LEU A 14 -3.79 20.70 17.13
C LEU A 14 -2.80 19.56 17.35
N ASP A 15 -1.66 19.57 16.67
CA ASP A 15 -0.63 18.55 16.87
C ASP A 15 -0.12 18.56 18.32
N SER A 16 0.08 19.73 18.87
CA SER A 16 0.50 19.91 20.26
C SER A 16 -0.57 19.47 21.26
N LEU A 17 -1.85 19.81 20.98
CA LEU A 17 -2.99 19.44 21.80
C LEU A 17 -3.27 17.94 21.74
N GLU A 18 -3.14 17.32 20.58
CA GLU A 18 -3.35 15.88 20.42
C GLU A 18 -2.34 15.08 21.25
N SER A 19 -1.08 15.49 21.27
CA SER A 19 -0.06 14.82 22.07
C SER A 19 -0.27 14.96 23.57
N GLU A 20 -0.91 16.05 24.03
CA GLU A 20 -1.20 16.29 25.43
C GLU A 20 -2.54 15.70 25.89
N SER A 21 -3.50 15.53 24.96
CA SER A 21 -4.86 15.12 25.28
C SER A 21 -5.12 13.62 25.23
N PHE A 22 -4.22 12.84 24.62
CA PHE A 22 -4.39 11.39 24.54
C PHE A 22 -4.03 10.71 25.86
N THR A 23 -4.95 9.88 26.35
CA THR A 23 -4.70 9.00 27.50
C THR A 23 -3.85 7.81 27.05
N ASP A 24 -3.26 7.11 28.01
CA ASP A 24 -2.48 5.88 27.71
C ASP A 24 -3.33 4.83 27.00
N ASP A 25 -4.61 4.70 27.38
CA ASP A 25 -5.54 3.76 26.74
C ASP A 25 -5.84 4.16 25.29
N GLU A 26 -5.97 5.46 25.02
CA GLU A 26 -6.17 5.98 23.66
C GLU A 26 -4.94 5.75 22.80
N ILE A 27 -3.75 5.95 23.34
CA ILE A 27 -2.48 5.68 22.64
C ILE A 27 -2.37 4.20 22.31
N LYS A 28 -2.69 3.30 23.21
CA LYS A 28 -2.70 1.86 22.97
C LYS A 28 -3.68 1.49 21.87
N LYS A 29 -4.86 2.12 21.85
CA LYS A 29 -5.88 1.89 20.83
C LYS A 29 -5.40 2.33 19.45
N ILE A 30 -4.74 3.49 19.37
CA ILE A 30 -4.15 3.99 18.13
C ILE A 30 -3.06 3.04 17.61
N HIS A 31 -2.19 2.54 18.47
CA HIS A 31 -1.17 1.56 18.11
C HIS A 31 -1.79 0.26 17.62
N ALA A 32 -2.81 -0.24 18.27
CA ALA A 32 -3.50 -1.46 17.86
C ALA A 32 -4.16 -1.29 16.48
N GLN A 33 -4.76 -0.13 16.21
CA GLN A 33 -5.32 0.18 14.89
C GLN A 33 -4.25 0.25 13.80
N ALA A 34 -3.08 0.84 14.12
CA ALA A 34 -1.97 0.92 13.18
C ALA A 34 -1.42 -0.47 12.84
N GLU A 35 -1.29 -1.36 13.81
CA GLU A 35 -0.90 -2.75 13.59
C GLU A 35 -1.90 -3.49 12.70
N THR A 36 -3.19 -3.32 12.95
CA THR A 36 -4.25 -3.94 12.14
C THR A 36 -4.20 -3.47 10.69
N ARG A 37 -3.97 -2.17 10.46
CA ARG A 37 -3.81 -1.62 9.10
C ARG A 37 -2.58 -2.19 8.40
N SER A 38 -1.48 -2.34 9.13
CA SER A 38 -0.26 -2.93 8.62
C SER A 38 -0.46 -4.39 8.21
N ASP A 39 -1.18 -5.16 9.01
CA ASP A 39 -1.50 -6.55 8.74
C ASP A 39 -2.40 -6.68 7.51
N ARG A 40 -3.42 -5.84 7.38
CA ARG A 40 -4.30 -5.81 6.21
C ARG A 40 -3.55 -5.46 4.93
N ARG A 41 -2.67 -4.47 4.99
CA ARG A 41 -1.84 -4.08 3.86
C ARG A 41 -0.91 -5.21 3.44
N ARG A 42 -0.31 -5.90 4.40
CA ARG A 42 0.54 -7.07 4.13
C ARG A 42 -0.25 -8.19 3.46
N ALA A 43 -1.45 -8.48 3.95
CA ALA A 43 -2.32 -9.49 3.36
C ALA A 43 -2.66 -9.16 1.90
N LEU A 44 -3.00 -7.91 1.61
CA LEU A 44 -3.26 -7.47 0.24
C LEU A 44 -2.03 -7.60 -0.65
N ALA A 45 -0.85 -7.21 -0.14
CA ALA A 45 0.40 -7.32 -0.88
C ALA A 45 0.76 -8.78 -1.16
N GLU A 46 0.50 -9.68 -0.22
CA GLU A 46 0.68 -11.12 -0.42
C GLU A 46 -0.25 -11.68 -1.48
N ASP A 47 -1.51 -11.24 -1.51
CA ASP A 47 -2.44 -11.66 -2.56
C ASP A 47 -1.95 -11.25 -3.94
N VAL A 48 -1.46 -10.02 -4.08
CA VAL A 48 -0.86 -9.55 -5.33
C VAL A 48 0.37 -10.38 -5.70
N SER A 49 1.24 -10.66 -4.73
CA SER A 49 2.43 -11.48 -4.93
C SER A 49 2.09 -12.88 -5.44
N LYS A 50 1.06 -13.51 -4.89
CA LYS A 50 0.58 -14.82 -5.32
C LYS A 50 0.08 -14.81 -6.76
N GLU A 51 -0.69 -13.80 -7.13
CA GLU A 51 -1.19 -13.65 -8.50
C GLU A 51 -0.04 -13.49 -9.51
N ILE A 52 0.97 -12.70 -9.16
CA ILE A 52 2.14 -12.49 -10.00
C ILE A 52 2.94 -13.79 -10.12
N ALA A 53 3.16 -14.50 -9.02
CA ALA A 53 3.88 -15.76 -9.03
C ALA A 53 3.18 -16.82 -9.90
N ALA A 54 1.85 -16.90 -9.82
CA ALA A 54 1.07 -17.79 -10.66
C ALA A 54 1.21 -17.44 -12.14
N TYR A 55 1.20 -16.16 -12.47
CA TYR A 55 1.43 -15.68 -13.84
C TYR A 55 2.81 -16.07 -14.35
N MET A 56 3.85 -15.85 -13.54
CA MET A 56 5.22 -16.21 -13.91
C MET A 56 5.35 -17.71 -14.18
N ALA A 57 4.76 -18.53 -13.35
CA ALA A 57 4.78 -19.99 -13.51
C ALA A 57 4.04 -20.40 -14.78
N ARG A 58 2.88 -19.81 -15.04
CA ARG A 58 2.07 -20.12 -16.23
C ARG A 58 2.79 -19.73 -17.52
N GLU A 59 3.46 -18.58 -17.53
CA GLU A 59 4.16 -18.05 -18.70
C GLU A 59 5.60 -18.57 -18.83
N GLY A 60 6.12 -19.20 -17.78
CA GLY A 60 7.50 -19.69 -17.78
C GLY A 60 8.53 -18.55 -17.84
N ILE A 61 8.25 -17.42 -17.21
CA ILE A 61 9.14 -16.25 -17.24
C ILE A 61 9.83 -16.05 -15.90
N GLY A 62 11.01 -15.41 -15.95
CA GLY A 62 11.77 -15.04 -14.78
C GLY A 62 11.58 -13.57 -14.40
N TYR A 63 12.36 -13.14 -13.42
CA TYR A 63 12.32 -11.83 -12.82
C TYR A 63 12.54 -10.70 -13.85
N ASN A 64 13.56 -10.82 -14.70
CA ASN A 64 13.90 -9.77 -15.65
C ASN A 64 12.80 -9.58 -16.71
N GLU A 65 12.21 -10.67 -17.17
CA GLU A 65 11.10 -10.62 -18.12
C GLU A 65 9.85 -10.01 -17.49
N LEU A 66 9.57 -10.37 -16.26
CA LEU A 66 8.46 -9.78 -15.51
C LEU A 66 8.63 -8.27 -15.37
N THR A 67 9.82 -7.83 -14.99
CA THR A 67 10.13 -6.40 -14.84
C THR A 67 9.89 -5.64 -16.13
N ARG A 68 10.30 -6.22 -17.24
CA ARG A 68 10.10 -5.63 -18.57
C ARG A 68 8.62 -5.57 -18.94
N ARG A 69 7.88 -6.65 -18.72
CA ARG A 69 6.46 -6.72 -19.05
C ARG A 69 5.61 -5.76 -18.21
N LEU A 70 5.96 -5.62 -16.93
CA LEU A 70 5.29 -4.67 -16.03
C LEU A 70 5.66 -3.22 -16.29
N ASN A 71 6.81 -2.99 -16.96
CA ASN A 71 7.34 -1.66 -17.21
C ASN A 71 7.55 -0.86 -15.91
N VAL A 72 8.10 -1.52 -14.90
CA VAL A 72 8.43 -0.93 -13.61
C VAL A 72 9.92 -1.09 -13.31
N SER A 73 10.40 -0.46 -12.23
CA SER A 73 11.79 -0.61 -11.82
C SER A 73 12.05 -2.01 -11.25
N PRO A 74 13.31 -2.52 -11.32
CA PRO A 74 13.66 -3.78 -10.67
C PRO A 74 13.37 -3.78 -9.16
N ALA A 75 13.54 -2.64 -8.49
CA ALA A 75 13.21 -2.50 -7.08
C ALA A 75 11.72 -2.71 -6.82
N THR A 76 10.86 -2.18 -7.67
CA THR A 76 9.41 -2.36 -7.60
C THR A 76 9.03 -3.81 -7.78
N THR A 77 9.60 -4.48 -8.78
CA THR A 77 9.36 -5.91 -9.03
C THR A 77 9.76 -6.75 -7.81
N SER A 78 10.91 -6.46 -7.21
CA SER A 78 11.37 -7.17 -6.02
C SER A 78 10.39 -7.02 -4.86
N LYS A 79 9.88 -5.82 -4.61
CA LYS A 79 8.88 -5.56 -3.57
C LYS A 79 7.57 -6.29 -3.84
N LEU A 80 7.13 -6.31 -5.09
CA LEU A 80 5.90 -7.01 -5.47
C LEU A 80 6.02 -8.51 -5.22
N LEU A 81 7.14 -9.11 -5.59
CA LEU A 81 7.37 -10.54 -5.39
C LEU A 81 7.51 -10.93 -3.92
N LYS A 82 8.07 -10.06 -3.11
CA LYS A 82 8.21 -10.28 -1.68
C LYS A 82 6.92 -10.05 -0.89
N GLY A 83 5.90 -9.47 -1.53
CA GLY A 83 4.68 -9.08 -0.84
C GLY A 83 4.92 -7.99 0.19
N SER A 84 5.83 -7.07 -0.09
CA SER A 84 6.19 -5.99 0.81
C SER A 84 6.03 -4.61 0.17
N GLY A 85 6.00 -3.57 1.00
CA GLY A 85 5.91 -2.19 0.56
C GLY A 85 4.50 -1.73 0.24
N ASN A 86 4.39 -0.49 -0.19
CA ASN A 86 3.13 0.12 -0.59
C ASN A 86 2.94 -0.05 -2.10
N ILE A 87 1.81 -0.64 -2.48
CA ILE A 87 1.45 -0.82 -3.88
C ILE A 87 0.46 0.28 -4.24
N THR A 88 0.76 1.05 -5.28
CA THR A 88 -0.13 2.09 -5.77
C THR A 88 -1.25 1.49 -6.61
N LEU A 89 -2.35 2.22 -6.75
CA LEU A 89 -3.44 1.81 -7.64
C LEU A 89 -2.98 1.72 -9.09
N GLU A 90 -2.06 2.58 -9.51
CA GLU A 90 -1.47 2.53 -10.84
C GLU A 90 -0.73 1.21 -11.05
N THR A 91 0.07 0.78 -10.09
CA THR A 91 0.78 -0.49 -10.15
C THR A 91 -0.19 -1.67 -10.21
N ILE A 92 -1.26 -1.64 -9.42
CA ILE A 92 -2.31 -2.68 -9.48
C ILE A 92 -2.95 -2.71 -10.87
N SER A 93 -3.22 -1.56 -11.47
CA SER A 93 -3.76 -1.49 -12.82
C SER A 93 -2.82 -2.08 -13.86
N GLN A 94 -1.53 -1.80 -13.74
CA GLN A 94 -0.51 -2.38 -14.62
C GLN A 94 -0.43 -3.90 -14.48
N ILE A 95 -0.50 -4.39 -13.25
CA ILE A 95 -0.52 -5.84 -12.99
C ILE A 95 -1.76 -6.48 -13.60
N ALA A 96 -2.91 -5.88 -13.41
CA ALA A 96 -4.17 -6.39 -13.94
C ALA A 96 -4.15 -6.43 -15.48
N GLU A 97 -3.61 -5.41 -16.11
CA GLU A 97 -3.43 -5.37 -17.56
C GLU A 97 -2.54 -6.53 -18.04
N LEU A 98 -1.43 -6.76 -17.35
CA LEU A 98 -0.54 -7.88 -17.65
C LEU A 98 -1.23 -9.24 -17.50
N LEU A 99 -2.04 -9.40 -16.46
CA LEU A 99 -2.77 -10.63 -16.18
C LEU A 99 -3.98 -10.83 -17.11
N GLY A 100 -4.37 -9.79 -17.86
CA GLY A 100 -5.58 -9.82 -18.67
C GLY A 100 -6.85 -9.86 -17.83
N LYS A 101 -6.81 -9.33 -16.61
CA LYS A 101 -7.92 -9.31 -15.65
C LYS A 101 -8.33 -7.90 -15.32
N THR A 102 -9.58 -7.72 -14.92
CA THR A 102 -10.07 -6.44 -14.41
C THR A 102 -9.96 -6.45 -12.88
N PRO A 103 -9.24 -5.48 -12.28
CA PRO A 103 -9.13 -5.44 -10.84
C PRO A 103 -10.46 -5.05 -10.20
N HIS A 104 -10.77 -5.69 -9.11
CA HIS A 104 -11.98 -5.42 -8.34
C HIS A 104 -11.64 -5.37 -6.86
N LEU A 105 -12.08 -4.31 -6.20
CA LEU A 105 -11.90 -4.14 -4.76
C LEU A 105 -13.23 -4.39 -4.07
N SER A 106 -13.22 -5.29 -3.09
CA SER A 106 -14.39 -5.62 -2.31
C SER A 106 -14.07 -5.52 -0.83
N PHE A 107 -14.95 -4.86 -0.09
CA PHE A 107 -14.87 -4.79 1.37
C PHE A 107 -15.89 -5.76 1.95
N LEU A 108 -15.40 -6.66 2.75
CA LEU A 108 -16.22 -7.69 3.43
C LEU A 108 -16.48 -7.32 4.87
#